data_2ca7569b99f5aa61e1a52d689aa3eee4
#
_entry.id   2ca7569b99f5aa61e1a52d689aa3eee4
#
_cell.length_a   1.000
_cell.length_b   1.000
_cell.length_c   1.000
_cell.angle_alpha   90.00
_cell.angle_beta   90.00
_cell.angle_gamma   90.00
#
_symmetry.space_group_name_H-M   'P 1'
#
loop_
_entity.id
_entity.type
_entity.pdbx_description
1 polymer ?
#
loop_
_entity_poly.entity_id
_entity_poly.type
_entity_poly.pdbx_seq_one_letter_code
_entity_poly.pdbx_strand_id
1 'polypeptide(L)'
;MTENLAPYLAGNTIHAVAVTDKPRRRADSYMPAFLSGLGCARALAAVLGVPLYRISHQENHLLAVLRTAGHINGTAFRALHLSGGTTELLLARPDADGLDITRTGGTSDISAGQFIDRVGVALGLPFPAGKAVEELSRGCLADAAGGAVWSSGGEISFSGREAELQRRIAAGKTSVGALCAETLQTVWQGIRRLVDWSGRDGNIPLLAAGGVMENSFLRRTLADYAKKKGFVFIPAEKGYSADNASGAAFWAAWRSKQGGAV
;
A
#
# COMPACT_ATOMS: atom_id res chain seq x y z
N MET A 1 14.37 10.58 17.10
CA MET A 1 12.95 11.00 17.05
C MET A 1 12.75 12.40 17.61
N THR A 2 13.28 12.75 18.77
CA THR A 2 13.13 14.07 19.42
C THR A 2 13.74 15.21 18.63
N GLU A 3 14.94 15.03 18.04
CA GLU A 3 15.63 16.05 17.23
C GLU A 3 14.83 16.47 15.99
N ASN A 4 14.00 15.58 15.45
CA ASN A 4 13.17 15.86 14.28
C ASN A 4 11.83 16.51 14.61
N LEU A 5 11.40 16.50 15.88
CA LEU A 5 10.11 17.10 16.29
C LEU A 5 10.24 18.59 16.66
N ALA A 6 11.36 19.00 17.21
CA ALA A 6 11.57 20.35 17.68
C ALA A 6 11.28 21.46 16.63
N PRO A 7 11.72 21.33 15.36
CA PRO A 7 11.40 22.32 14.34
C PRO A 7 9.92 22.46 14.02
N TYR A 8 9.15 21.35 14.17
CA TYR A 8 7.71 21.36 13.90
C TYR A 8 6.87 21.86 15.08
N LEU A 9 7.41 21.80 16.30
CA LEU A 9 6.74 22.31 17.50
C LEU A 9 6.98 23.82 17.67
N ALA A 10 8.12 24.33 17.19
CA ALA A 10 8.46 25.75 17.33
C ALA A 10 7.50 26.64 16.53
N GLY A 11 6.74 27.48 17.23
CA GLY A 11 5.81 28.45 16.63
C GLY A 11 4.51 27.89 16.08
N ASN A 12 4.25 26.58 16.25
CA ASN A 12 3.01 25.95 15.82
C ASN A 12 2.15 25.53 17.02
N THR A 13 0.83 25.72 16.91
CA THR A 13 -0.13 25.17 17.84
C THR A 13 -0.48 23.74 17.45
N ILE A 14 -0.25 22.81 18.35
CA ILE A 14 -0.59 21.40 18.15
C ILE A 14 -2.01 21.17 18.66
N HIS A 15 -2.91 20.69 17.80
CA HIS A 15 -4.30 20.45 18.12
C HIS A 15 -4.61 18.98 18.44
N ALA A 16 -3.78 18.06 18.00
CA ALA A 16 -3.95 16.63 18.24
C ALA A 16 -2.65 15.86 18.01
N VAL A 17 -2.54 14.69 18.60
CA VAL A 17 -1.51 13.69 18.31
C VAL A 17 -2.19 12.47 17.69
N ALA A 18 -1.58 11.88 16.68
CA ALA A 18 -2.02 10.61 16.13
C ALA A 18 -0.86 9.62 16.03
N VAL A 19 -1.17 8.34 16.19
CA VAL A 19 -0.16 7.28 16.18
C VAL A 19 -0.74 5.97 15.63
N THR A 20 0.10 5.21 14.94
CA THR A 20 -0.19 3.81 14.66
C THR A 20 0.22 2.96 15.86
N ASP A 21 -0.71 2.18 16.40
CA ASP A 21 -0.50 1.41 17.63
C ASP A 21 -0.45 -0.11 17.43
N LYS A 22 -0.76 -0.59 16.23
CA LYS A 22 -0.79 -2.01 15.86
C LYS A 22 -0.78 -2.18 14.33
N PRO A 23 -0.42 -3.37 13.82
CA PRO A 23 -0.44 -3.64 12.37
C PRO A 23 -1.84 -3.52 11.74
N ARG A 24 -2.85 -4.13 12.35
CA ARG A 24 -4.24 -4.16 11.87
C ARG A 24 -5.23 -3.88 12.99
N ARG A 25 -6.43 -3.39 12.67
CA ARG A 25 -7.51 -3.12 13.63
C ARG A 25 -8.25 -4.41 14.02
N ARG A 26 -7.51 -5.30 14.71
CA ARG A 26 -8.00 -6.58 15.23
C ARG A 26 -7.47 -6.78 16.64
N ALA A 27 -8.22 -7.51 17.47
CA ALA A 27 -7.86 -7.73 18.88
C ALA A 27 -6.53 -8.51 19.03
N ASP A 28 -6.27 -9.45 18.13
CA ASP A 28 -5.08 -10.30 18.10
C ASP A 28 -3.89 -9.67 17.36
N SER A 29 -4.03 -8.47 16.82
CA SER A 29 -2.99 -7.79 16.07
C SER A 29 -2.02 -7.06 17.01
N TYR A 30 -0.84 -7.62 17.16
CA TYR A 30 0.21 -7.13 18.07
C TYR A 30 1.58 -7.15 17.41
N MET A 31 2.35 -6.10 17.60
CA MET A 31 3.76 -6.04 17.25
C MET A 31 4.48 -5.06 18.20
N PRO A 32 5.54 -5.51 18.92
CA PRO A 32 6.23 -4.70 19.94
C PRO A 32 6.73 -3.34 19.43
N ALA A 33 7.14 -3.25 18.17
CA ALA A 33 7.67 -2.02 17.56
C ALA A 33 6.68 -0.83 17.65
N PHE A 34 5.38 -1.09 17.66
CA PHE A 34 4.37 -0.03 17.77
C PHE A 34 4.24 0.53 19.20
N LEU A 35 4.66 -0.23 20.23
CA LEU A 35 4.51 0.19 21.62
C LEU A 35 5.38 1.39 21.98
N SER A 36 6.57 1.49 21.44
CA SER A 36 7.47 2.62 21.68
C SER A 36 6.88 3.92 21.10
N GLY A 37 6.33 3.85 19.90
CA GLY A 37 5.62 4.97 19.27
C GLY A 37 4.39 5.39 20.07
N LEU A 38 3.60 4.42 20.52
CA LEU A 38 2.41 4.67 21.34
C LEU A 38 2.77 5.30 22.69
N GLY A 39 3.82 4.82 23.37
CA GLY A 39 4.30 5.40 24.62
C GLY A 39 4.72 6.86 24.45
N CYS A 40 5.49 7.17 23.42
CA CYS A 40 5.90 8.53 23.08
C CYS A 40 4.68 9.43 22.77
N ALA A 41 3.74 8.95 21.97
CA ALA A 41 2.54 9.69 21.59
C ALA A 41 1.64 10.00 22.79
N ARG A 42 1.48 9.05 23.74
CA ARG A 42 0.75 9.26 24.99
C ARG A 42 1.38 10.34 25.85
N ALA A 43 2.70 10.29 26.04
CA ALA A 43 3.42 11.29 26.82
C ALA A 43 3.27 12.68 26.19
N LEU A 44 3.46 12.77 24.88
CA LEU A 44 3.35 14.03 24.14
C LEU A 44 1.92 14.61 24.22
N ALA A 45 0.88 13.80 24.00
CA ALA A 45 -0.50 14.23 24.08
C ALA A 45 -0.86 14.73 25.49
N ALA A 46 -0.40 14.02 26.54
CA ALA A 46 -0.62 14.39 27.93
C ALA A 46 0.04 15.73 28.29
N VAL A 47 1.31 15.94 27.89
CA VAL A 47 2.04 17.18 28.12
C VAL A 47 1.42 18.38 27.40
N LEU A 48 0.95 18.17 26.17
CA LEU A 48 0.33 19.21 25.36
C LEU A 48 -1.16 19.45 25.70
N GLY A 49 -1.80 18.57 26.47
CA GLY A 49 -3.23 18.67 26.78
C GLY A 49 -4.14 18.50 25.57
N VAL A 50 -3.72 17.69 24.56
CA VAL A 50 -4.46 17.51 23.30
C VAL A 50 -4.95 16.08 23.12
N PRO A 51 -5.99 15.85 22.29
CA PRO A 51 -6.48 14.51 21.99
C PRO A 51 -5.42 13.61 21.36
N LEU A 52 -5.46 12.31 21.72
CA LEU A 52 -4.66 11.25 21.09
C LEU A 52 -5.56 10.35 20.26
N TYR A 53 -5.31 10.31 18.95
CA TYR A 53 -5.97 9.39 18.04
C TYR A 53 -5.08 8.18 17.75
N ARG A 54 -5.68 7.00 17.75
CA ARG A 54 -4.99 5.73 17.53
C ARG A 54 -5.62 5.03 16.32
N ILE A 55 -4.79 4.63 15.37
CA ILE A 55 -5.20 3.84 14.21
C ILE A 55 -4.22 2.69 13.99
N SER A 56 -4.58 1.71 13.19
CA SER A 56 -3.65 0.67 12.77
C SER A 56 -2.74 1.14 11.64
N HIS A 57 -1.65 0.42 11.43
CA HIS A 57 -0.72 0.67 10.31
C HIS A 57 -1.41 0.50 8.94
N GLN A 58 -2.28 -0.52 8.81
CA GLN A 58 -3.06 -0.73 7.59
C GLN A 58 -4.00 0.47 7.32
N GLU A 59 -4.69 0.98 8.33
CA GLU A 59 -5.53 2.18 8.19
C GLU A 59 -4.69 3.39 7.78
N ASN A 60 -3.50 3.56 8.36
CA ASN A 60 -2.61 4.66 8.00
C ASN A 60 -2.27 4.68 6.51
N HIS A 61 -1.96 3.53 5.91
CA HIS A 61 -1.72 3.45 4.46
C HIS A 61 -2.93 3.90 3.64
N LEU A 62 -4.13 3.45 3.98
CA LEU A 62 -5.34 3.81 3.24
C LEU A 62 -5.71 5.29 3.44
N LEU A 63 -5.58 5.80 4.66
CA LEU A 63 -5.81 7.20 4.98
C LEU A 63 -4.80 8.15 4.32
N ALA A 64 -3.55 7.70 4.14
CA ALA A 64 -2.54 8.46 3.40
C ALA A 64 -2.94 8.65 1.92
N VAL A 65 -3.59 7.65 1.31
CA VAL A 65 -4.15 7.78 -0.05
C VAL A 65 -5.39 8.67 -0.04
N LEU A 66 -6.31 8.50 0.91
CA LEU A 66 -7.50 9.33 1.05
C LEU A 66 -7.17 10.82 1.24
N ARG A 67 -6.04 11.14 1.86
CA ARG A 67 -5.52 12.50 1.95
C ARG A 67 -5.42 13.17 0.56
N THR A 68 -5.02 12.40 -0.45
CA THR A 68 -4.95 12.87 -1.85
C THR A 68 -6.33 13.27 -2.40
N ALA A 69 -7.39 12.58 -1.96
CA ALA A 69 -8.78 12.94 -2.30
C ALA A 69 -9.31 14.16 -1.51
N GLY A 70 -8.59 14.59 -0.46
CA GLY A 70 -8.89 15.78 0.33
C GLY A 70 -10.02 15.63 1.34
N HIS A 71 -10.76 14.51 1.36
CA HIS A 71 -11.89 14.30 2.26
C HIS A 71 -12.19 12.82 2.51
N ILE A 72 -12.87 12.56 3.62
CA ILE A 72 -13.48 11.28 3.95
C ILE A 72 -14.98 11.51 3.91
N ASN A 73 -15.65 10.99 2.88
CA ASN A 73 -17.09 11.26 2.65
C ASN A 73 -18.02 10.19 3.25
N GLY A 74 -17.51 9.34 4.14
CA GLY A 74 -18.29 8.29 4.81
C GLY A 74 -18.69 7.10 3.94
N THR A 75 -18.39 7.13 2.64
CA THR A 75 -18.72 6.02 1.73
C THR A 75 -17.65 4.93 1.76
N ALA A 76 -18.07 3.69 1.50
CA ALA A 76 -17.15 2.58 1.32
C ALA A 76 -16.23 2.81 0.10
N PHE A 77 -15.03 2.27 0.17
CA PHE A 77 -14.08 2.23 -0.94
C PHE A 77 -13.34 0.88 -0.97
N ARG A 78 -12.86 0.51 -2.14
CA ARG A 78 -11.97 -0.63 -2.31
C ARG A 78 -10.54 -0.16 -2.23
N ALA A 79 -9.64 -1.03 -1.77
CA ALA A 79 -8.22 -0.71 -1.76
C ALA A 79 -7.36 -1.91 -2.14
N LEU A 80 -6.35 -1.67 -2.96
CA LEU A 80 -5.22 -2.58 -3.16
C LEU A 80 -4.11 -2.17 -2.19
N HIS A 81 -3.76 -3.05 -1.28
CA HIS A 81 -2.62 -2.86 -0.39
C HIS A 81 -1.47 -3.77 -0.83
N LEU A 82 -0.46 -3.18 -1.47
CA LEU A 82 0.64 -3.87 -2.15
C LEU A 82 1.98 -3.43 -1.56
N SER A 83 2.52 -4.21 -0.64
CA SER A 83 3.79 -3.92 0.04
C SER A 83 4.79 -5.07 -0.07
N GLY A 84 5.95 -4.94 0.56
CA GLY A 84 6.93 -6.02 0.70
C GLY A 84 6.37 -7.27 1.38
N GLY A 85 5.43 -7.14 2.32
CA GLY A 85 4.83 -8.26 3.05
C GLY A 85 3.38 -8.56 2.69
N THR A 86 2.71 -7.71 1.92
CA THR A 86 1.25 -7.76 1.77
C THR A 86 0.84 -7.61 0.30
N THR A 87 -0.12 -8.41 -0.13
CA THR A 87 -0.87 -8.21 -1.38
C THR A 87 -2.31 -8.54 -1.10
N GLU A 88 -3.11 -7.53 -0.86
CA GLU A 88 -4.50 -7.66 -0.44
C GLU A 88 -5.42 -6.75 -1.23
N LEU A 89 -6.60 -7.25 -1.54
CA LEU A 89 -7.76 -6.48 -1.94
C LEU A 89 -8.66 -6.31 -0.72
N LEU A 90 -9.00 -5.09 -0.42
CA LEU A 90 -9.72 -4.68 0.78
C LEU A 90 -11.00 -3.94 0.41
N LEU A 91 -12.04 -4.12 1.20
CA LEU A 91 -13.19 -3.22 1.30
C LEU A 91 -13.06 -2.46 2.61
N ALA A 92 -13.09 -1.14 2.56
CA ALA A 92 -12.95 -0.29 3.73
C ALA A 92 -14.13 0.68 3.85
N ARG A 93 -14.55 0.94 5.08
CA ARG A 93 -15.61 1.92 5.42
C ARG A 93 -15.13 2.80 6.55
N PRO A 94 -15.19 4.12 6.42
CA PRO A 94 -14.95 5.02 7.54
C PRO A 94 -15.98 4.81 8.65
N ASP A 95 -15.52 4.79 9.90
CA ASP A 95 -16.35 4.77 11.08
C ASP A 95 -15.89 5.82 12.13
N ALA A 96 -16.43 5.77 13.35
CA ALA A 96 -16.09 6.73 14.40
C ALA A 96 -14.62 6.64 14.83
N ASP A 97 -13.99 5.48 14.74
CA ASP A 97 -12.67 5.20 15.31
C ASP A 97 -11.56 5.01 14.24
N GLY A 98 -11.91 5.02 12.96
CA GLY A 98 -10.95 4.80 11.86
C GLY A 98 -11.61 4.24 10.61
N LEU A 99 -11.10 3.11 10.14
CA LEU A 99 -11.61 2.37 9.00
C LEU A 99 -11.97 0.94 9.41
N ASP A 100 -13.22 0.55 9.20
CA ASP A 100 -13.59 -0.87 9.20
C ASP A 100 -13.11 -1.50 7.90
N ILE A 101 -12.18 -2.46 7.99
CA ILE A 101 -11.48 -3.04 6.86
C ILE A 101 -11.73 -4.54 6.79
N THR A 102 -12.30 -4.99 5.68
CA THR A 102 -12.49 -6.41 5.37
C THR A 102 -11.59 -6.80 4.19
N ARG A 103 -10.81 -7.88 4.33
CA ARG A 103 -10.08 -8.48 3.22
C ARG A 103 -11.05 -9.26 2.33
N THR A 104 -11.11 -8.91 1.05
CA THR A 104 -12.00 -9.52 0.05
C THR A 104 -11.24 -10.33 -0.99
N GLY A 105 -9.91 -10.25 -0.99
CA GLY A 105 -9.04 -11.02 -1.87
C GLY A 105 -7.57 -10.73 -1.58
N GLY A 106 -6.67 -11.36 -2.34
CA GLY A 106 -5.23 -11.11 -2.21
C GLY A 106 -4.39 -12.29 -2.67
N THR A 107 -3.14 -12.36 -2.23
CA THR A 107 -2.30 -13.52 -2.52
C THR A 107 -2.46 -14.60 -1.46
N SER A 108 -2.44 -15.87 -1.93
CA SER A 108 -2.46 -17.07 -1.09
C SER A 108 -1.06 -17.52 -0.67
N ASP A 109 -0.01 -16.90 -1.23
CA ASP A 109 1.39 -17.29 -0.98
C ASP A 109 2.29 -16.04 -0.79
N ILE A 110 3.23 -15.79 -1.69
CA ILE A 110 4.15 -14.66 -1.58
C ILE A 110 3.50 -13.35 -2.05
N SER A 111 3.85 -12.25 -1.39
CA SER A 111 3.39 -10.93 -1.81
C SER A 111 4.02 -10.48 -3.13
N ALA A 112 3.41 -9.51 -3.79
CA ALA A 112 3.96 -8.88 -5.00
C ALA A 112 5.36 -8.27 -4.75
N GLY A 113 5.55 -7.65 -3.57
CA GLY A 113 6.86 -7.12 -3.20
C GLY A 113 7.90 -8.23 -3.01
N GLN A 114 7.56 -9.31 -2.29
CA GLN A 114 8.44 -10.47 -2.16
C GLN A 114 8.76 -11.11 -3.51
N PHE A 115 7.79 -11.21 -4.42
CA PHE A 115 8.03 -11.73 -5.76
C PHE A 115 9.04 -10.87 -6.53
N ILE A 116 8.87 -9.55 -6.53
CA ILE A 116 9.83 -8.62 -7.16
C ILE A 116 11.21 -8.75 -6.53
N ASP A 117 11.29 -8.74 -5.19
CA ASP A 117 12.56 -8.78 -4.47
C ASP A 117 13.29 -10.09 -4.66
N ARG A 118 12.60 -11.25 -4.63
CA ARG A 118 13.22 -12.57 -4.83
C ARG A 118 13.78 -12.72 -6.24
N VAL A 119 13.04 -12.27 -7.26
CA VAL A 119 13.54 -12.27 -8.64
C VAL A 119 14.72 -11.32 -8.78
N GLY A 120 14.63 -10.11 -8.23
CA GLY A 120 15.71 -9.13 -8.28
C GLY A 120 16.99 -9.62 -7.60
N VAL A 121 16.89 -10.19 -6.41
CA VAL A 121 18.05 -10.76 -5.68
C VAL A 121 18.67 -11.91 -6.46
N ALA A 122 17.86 -12.79 -7.08
CA ALA A 122 18.38 -13.86 -7.92
C ALA A 122 19.10 -13.35 -9.17
N LEU A 123 18.75 -12.15 -9.66
CA LEU A 123 19.46 -11.45 -10.74
C LEU A 123 20.70 -10.68 -10.26
N GLY A 124 21.06 -10.77 -8.95
CA GLY A 124 22.19 -10.06 -8.37
C GLY A 124 21.92 -8.60 -8.02
N LEU A 125 20.64 -8.16 -8.02
CA LEU A 125 20.28 -6.79 -7.69
C LEU A 125 20.24 -6.57 -6.17
N PRO A 126 20.47 -5.33 -5.69
CA PRO A 126 20.42 -5.01 -4.26
C PRO A 126 19.01 -5.13 -3.71
N PHE A 127 18.90 -5.53 -2.45
CA PHE A 127 17.62 -5.55 -1.70
C PHE A 127 17.40 -4.19 -0.99
N PRO A 128 16.18 -3.63 -1.01
CA PRO A 128 14.98 -4.05 -1.78
C PRO A 128 15.15 -3.80 -3.30
N ALA A 129 14.76 -4.79 -4.11
CA ALA A 129 15.09 -4.80 -5.54
C ALA A 129 14.12 -3.99 -6.43
N GLY A 130 12.98 -3.54 -5.87
CA GLY A 130 11.88 -2.95 -6.65
C GLY A 130 12.30 -1.81 -7.58
N LYS A 131 13.16 -0.88 -7.10
CA LYS A 131 13.66 0.25 -7.90
C LYS A 131 14.58 -0.22 -9.03
N ALA A 132 15.52 -1.12 -8.75
CA ALA A 132 16.46 -1.65 -9.75
C ALA A 132 15.72 -2.46 -10.82
N VAL A 133 14.75 -3.29 -10.42
CA VAL A 133 13.87 -4.04 -11.35
C VAL A 133 13.10 -3.08 -12.26
N GLU A 134 12.56 -1.99 -11.72
CA GLU A 134 11.87 -0.99 -12.55
C GLU A 134 12.82 -0.33 -13.56
N GLU A 135 13.98 0.11 -13.12
CA GLU A 135 14.95 0.78 -13.98
C GLU A 135 15.41 -0.11 -15.14
N LEU A 136 15.76 -1.36 -14.86
CA LEU A 136 16.24 -2.32 -15.84
C LEU A 136 15.13 -2.81 -16.79
N SER A 137 13.88 -2.79 -16.37
CA SER A 137 12.73 -3.22 -17.16
C SER A 137 12.36 -2.25 -18.29
N ARG A 138 12.69 -0.96 -18.18
CA ARG A 138 12.14 0.12 -19.02
C ARG A 138 12.23 -0.11 -20.52
N GLY A 139 13.38 -0.62 -20.98
CA GLY A 139 13.58 -0.89 -22.42
C GLY A 139 12.89 -2.15 -22.94
N CYS A 140 12.34 -2.99 -22.06
CA CYS A 140 11.76 -4.29 -22.42
C CYS A 140 10.25 -4.40 -22.11
N LEU A 141 9.65 -3.42 -21.44
CA LEU A 141 8.26 -3.50 -20.97
C LEU A 141 7.24 -3.60 -22.10
N ALA A 142 7.50 -2.99 -23.25
CA ALA A 142 6.60 -3.01 -24.39
C ALA A 142 6.45 -4.41 -25.00
N ASP A 143 7.54 -5.18 -25.01
CA ASP A 143 7.63 -6.50 -25.64
C ASP A 143 7.43 -7.64 -24.63
N ALA A 144 7.41 -7.33 -23.33
CA ALA A 144 7.27 -8.33 -22.30
C ALA A 144 5.82 -8.77 -22.13
N ALA A 145 5.61 -10.08 -22.21
CA ALA A 145 4.37 -10.70 -21.77
C ALA A 145 4.48 -11.09 -20.30
N GLY A 146 3.51 -10.70 -19.49
CA GLY A 146 3.39 -11.24 -18.13
C GLY A 146 3.01 -12.72 -18.17
N GLY A 147 3.57 -13.51 -17.27
CA GLY A 147 3.20 -14.91 -17.15
C GLY A 147 1.80 -15.10 -16.58
N ALA A 148 1.23 -16.29 -16.81
CA ALA A 148 -0.06 -16.63 -16.25
C ALA A 148 0.02 -16.67 -14.71
N VAL A 149 -0.80 -15.87 -14.04
CA VAL A 149 -0.96 -15.87 -12.58
C VAL A 149 -2.17 -16.72 -12.26
N TRP A 150 -2.00 -17.73 -11.39
CA TRP A 150 -3.14 -18.50 -10.92
C TRP A 150 -4.10 -17.61 -10.13
N SER A 151 -5.41 -17.84 -10.29
CA SER A 151 -6.42 -17.13 -9.49
C SER A 151 -7.69 -17.95 -9.34
N SER A 152 -8.26 -17.94 -8.14
CA SER A 152 -9.56 -18.53 -7.80
C SER A 152 -10.15 -17.84 -6.57
N GLY A 153 -11.46 -17.58 -6.59
CA GLY A 153 -12.18 -17.06 -5.41
C GLY A 153 -11.63 -15.76 -4.80
N GLY A 154 -11.04 -14.88 -5.63
CA GLY A 154 -10.37 -13.64 -5.13
C GLY A 154 -8.93 -13.83 -4.68
N GLU A 155 -8.43 -15.04 -4.68
CA GLU A 155 -7.02 -15.34 -4.38
C GLU A 155 -6.19 -15.44 -5.67
N ILE A 156 -4.93 -14.99 -5.58
CA ILE A 156 -3.91 -15.13 -6.62
C ILE A 156 -2.66 -15.79 -6.04
N SER A 157 -1.80 -16.34 -6.91
CA SER A 157 -0.53 -16.96 -6.50
C SER A 157 0.61 -16.51 -7.39
N PHE A 158 1.73 -16.14 -6.80
CA PHE A 158 2.96 -15.77 -7.50
C PHE A 158 4.05 -16.83 -7.41
N SER A 159 3.98 -17.79 -6.47
CA SER A 159 5.07 -18.74 -6.20
C SER A 159 5.43 -19.61 -7.41
N GLY A 160 4.44 -20.06 -8.19
CA GLY A 160 4.69 -20.82 -9.41
C GLY A 160 5.47 -20.01 -10.46
N ARG A 161 5.16 -18.74 -10.59
CA ARG A 161 5.87 -17.82 -11.50
C ARG A 161 7.26 -17.48 -10.99
N GLU A 162 7.40 -17.30 -9.68
CA GLU A 162 8.70 -17.10 -9.04
C GLU A 162 9.64 -18.28 -9.33
N ALA A 163 9.19 -19.51 -9.08
CA ALA A 163 9.98 -20.71 -9.36
C ALA A 163 10.36 -20.87 -10.85
N GLU A 164 9.49 -20.48 -11.76
CA GLU A 164 9.79 -20.48 -13.20
C GLU A 164 10.88 -19.47 -13.57
N LEU A 165 10.74 -18.22 -13.09
CA LEU A 165 11.73 -17.17 -13.33
C LEU A 165 13.10 -17.55 -12.74
N GLN A 166 13.13 -18.13 -11.53
CA GLN A 166 14.37 -18.61 -10.91
C GLN A 166 15.10 -19.64 -11.80
N ARG A 167 14.37 -20.62 -12.38
CA ARG A 167 14.96 -21.57 -13.32
C ARG A 167 15.51 -20.90 -14.57
N ARG A 168 14.83 -19.90 -15.12
CA ARG A 168 15.26 -19.16 -16.32
C ARG A 168 16.47 -18.27 -16.04
N ILE A 169 16.55 -17.69 -14.84
CA ILE A 169 17.71 -16.93 -14.35
C ILE A 169 18.91 -17.86 -14.29
N ALA A 170 18.78 -19.04 -13.65
CA ALA A 170 19.85 -20.03 -13.55
C ALA A 170 20.31 -20.55 -14.93
N ALA A 171 19.42 -20.64 -15.91
CA ALA A 171 19.76 -21.04 -17.27
C ALA A 171 20.55 -19.98 -18.06
N GLY A 172 20.55 -18.71 -17.63
CA GLY A 172 21.36 -17.62 -18.21
C GLY A 172 21.05 -17.24 -19.66
N LYS A 173 19.91 -17.68 -20.23
CA LYS A 173 19.57 -17.50 -21.66
C LYS A 173 18.71 -16.25 -21.95
N THR A 174 18.22 -15.57 -20.92
CA THR A 174 17.34 -14.41 -21.05
C THR A 174 18.00 -13.19 -20.45
N SER A 175 17.90 -12.04 -21.12
CA SER A 175 18.49 -10.80 -20.60
C SER A 175 17.86 -10.36 -19.28
N VAL A 176 18.64 -9.72 -18.42
CA VAL A 176 18.19 -9.21 -17.12
C VAL A 176 17.00 -8.25 -17.28
N GLY A 177 17.07 -7.33 -18.27
CA GLY A 177 15.99 -6.39 -18.56
C GLY A 177 14.68 -7.07 -18.93
N ALA A 178 14.73 -8.13 -19.74
CA ALA A 178 13.56 -8.89 -20.14
C ALA A 178 12.93 -9.63 -18.93
N LEU A 179 13.74 -10.22 -18.05
CA LEU A 179 13.26 -10.87 -16.82
C LEU A 179 12.65 -9.86 -15.84
N CYS A 180 13.25 -8.67 -15.69
CA CYS A 180 12.69 -7.58 -14.89
C CYS A 180 11.34 -7.11 -15.46
N ALA A 181 11.24 -6.93 -16.78
CA ALA A 181 10.00 -6.52 -17.42
C ALA A 181 8.90 -7.56 -17.28
N GLU A 182 9.22 -8.84 -17.47
CA GLU A 182 8.28 -9.95 -17.26
C GLU A 182 7.81 -10.04 -15.80
N THR A 183 8.70 -9.76 -14.84
CA THR A 183 8.35 -9.70 -13.42
C THR A 183 7.28 -8.65 -13.17
N LEU A 184 7.46 -7.43 -13.64
CA LEU A 184 6.48 -6.35 -13.48
C LEU A 184 5.17 -6.63 -14.22
N GLN A 185 5.25 -7.18 -15.44
CA GLN A 185 4.05 -7.60 -16.17
C GLN A 185 3.29 -8.72 -15.46
N THR A 186 3.99 -9.65 -14.80
CA THR A 186 3.37 -10.71 -14.00
C THR A 186 2.66 -10.12 -12.78
N VAL A 187 3.29 -9.18 -12.08
CA VAL A 187 2.64 -8.44 -10.97
C VAL A 187 1.38 -7.72 -11.45
N TRP A 188 1.47 -7.06 -12.62
CA TRP A 188 0.31 -6.42 -13.23
C TRP A 188 -0.83 -7.41 -13.52
N GLN A 189 -0.54 -8.62 -14.03
CA GLN A 189 -1.56 -9.65 -14.25
C GLN A 189 -2.25 -10.03 -12.94
N GLY A 190 -1.51 -10.16 -11.84
CA GLY A 190 -2.08 -10.41 -10.51
C GLY A 190 -2.98 -9.29 -10.05
N ILE A 191 -2.52 -8.03 -10.13
CA ILE A 191 -3.32 -6.84 -9.79
C ILE A 191 -4.62 -6.81 -10.62
N ARG A 192 -4.52 -7.02 -11.93
CA ARG A 192 -5.68 -7.03 -12.81
C ARG A 192 -6.72 -8.06 -12.40
N ARG A 193 -6.29 -9.28 -12.02
CA ARG A 193 -7.20 -10.35 -11.56
C ARG A 193 -7.93 -9.96 -10.28
N LEU A 194 -7.22 -9.36 -9.32
CA LEU A 194 -7.84 -8.85 -8.09
C LEU A 194 -8.85 -7.73 -8.37
N VAL A 195 -8.51 -6.80 -9.26
CA VAL A 195 -9.41 -5.71 -9.66
C VAL A 195 -10.64 -6.25 -10.39
N ASP A 196 -10.47 -7.20 -11.30
CA ASP A 196 -11.60 -7.83 -12.02
C ASP A 196 -12.50 -8.63 -11.06
N TRP A 197 -11.91 -9.29 -10.06
CA TRP A 197 -12.65 -9.99 -9.00
C TRP A 197 -13.45 -9.04 -8.11
N SER A 198 -12.93 -7.86 -7.80
CA SER A 198 -13.57 -6.90 -6.88
C SER A 198 -14.94 -6.41 -7.34
N GLY A 199 -15.38 -6.82 -8.53
CA GLY A 199 -16.63 -6.39 -9.13
C GLY A 199 -16.57 -4.97 -9.69
N ARG A 200 -17.59 -4.65 -10.48
CA ARG A 200 -17.71 -3.37 -11.18
C ARG A 200 -18.78 -2.48 -10.54
N ASP A 201 -18.93 -2.54 -9.22
CA ASP A 201 -19.82 -1.60 -8.55
C ASP A 201 -19.26 -0.20 -8.80
N GLY A 202 -19.66 0.37 -9.94
CA GLY A 202 -19.06 1.56 -10.57
C GLY A 202 -19.01 2.81 -9.69
N ASN A 203 -19.68 2.78 -8.54
CA ASN A 203 -19.75 3.89 -7.60
C ASN A 203 -18.76 3.74 -6.41
N ILE A 204 -18.08 2.60 -6.26
CA ILE A 204 -17.11 2.40 -5.17
C ILE A 204 -15.70 2.63 -5.71
N PRO A 205 -15.01 3.72 -5.29
CA PRO A 205 -13.67 4.02 -5.79
C PRO A 205 -12.66 2.95 -5.36
N LEU A 206 -11.62 2.78 -6.16
CA LEU A 206 -10.47 1.92 -5.87
C LEU A 206 -9.28 2.80 -5.51
N LEU A 207 -8.71 2.56 -4.33
CA LEU A 207 -7.44 3.13 -3.90
C LEU A 207 -6.31 2.12 -4.13
N ALA A 208 -5.07 2.60 -4.21
CA ALA A 208 -3.91 1.73 -4.17
C ALA A 208 -2.82 2.31 -3.27
N ALA A 209 -2.35 1.50 -2.32
CA ALA A 209 -1.38 1.84 -1.29
C ALA A 209 -0.28 0.77 -1.19
N GLY A 210 0.80 1.10 -0.49
CA GLY A 210 1.97 0.25 -0.26
C GLY A 210 3.11 0.50 -1.23
N GLY A 211 4.33 0.13 -0.82
CA GLY A 211 5.57 0.46 -1.53
C GLY A 211 5.66 -0.06 -2.97
N VAL A 212 4.98 -1.17 -3.30
CA VAL A 212 4.91 -1.68 -4.68
C VAL A 212 4.23 -0.68 -5.62
N MET A 213 3.31 0.14 -5.09
CA MET A 213 2.62 1.17 -5.87
C MET A 213 3.44 2.44 -6.11
N GLU A 214 4.67 2.55 -5.60
CA GLU A 214 5.63 3.57 -6.04
C GLU A 214 6.18 3.26 -7.44
N ASN A 215 6.07 2.02 -7.92
CA ASN A 215 6.45 1.63 -9.27
C ASN A 215 5.61 2.36 -10.32
N SER A 216 6.27 3.13 -11.18
CA SER A 216 5.62 4.01 -12.15
C SER A 216 4.88 3.26 -13.26
N PHE A 217 5.38 2.08 -13.65
CA PHE A 217 4.71 1.22 -14.63
C PHE A 217 3.39 0.69 -14.07
N LEU A 218 3.40 0.13 -12.86
CA LEU A 218 2.20 -0.44 -12.23
C LEU A 218 1.14 0.64 -11.98
N ARG A 219 1.54 1.82 -11.49
CA ARG A 219 0.64 2.96 -11.26
C ARG A 219 -0.06 3.42 -12.53
N ARG A 220 0.73 3.65 -13.60
CA ARG A 220 0.20 4.09 -14.89
C ARG A 220 -0.73 3.05 -15.48
N THR A 221 -0.30 1.79 -15.51
CA THR A 221 -1.09 0.70 -16.09
C THR A 221 -2.41 0.50 -15.35
N LEU A 222 -2.42 0.61 -14.01
CA LEU A 222 -3.66 0.55 -13.23
C LEU A 222 -4.57 1.75 -13.51
N ALA A 223 -4.02 2.97 -13.63
CA ALA A 223 -4.80 4.16 -13.97
C ALA A 223 -5.44 4.04 -15.37
N ASP A 224 -4.68 3.60 -16.35
CA ASP A 224 -5.18 3.37 -17.72
C ASP A 224 -6.27 2.28 -17.74
N TYR A 225 -6.08 1.22 -16.96
CA TYR A 225 -7.05 0.15 -16.83
C TYR A 225 -8.35 0.63 -16.17
N ALA A 226 -8.25 1.43 -15.11
CA ALA A 226 -9.40 2.03 -14.45
C ALA A 226 -10.22 2.90 -15.40
N LYS A 227 -9.53 3.77 -16.16
CA LYS A 227 -10.17 4.60 -17.21
C LYS A 227 -10.88 3.75 -18.27
N LYS A 228 -10.20 2.70 -18.76
CA LYS A 228 -10.78 1.77 -19.76
C LYS A 228 -12.00 1.03 -19.24
N LYS A 229 -12.04 0.70 -17.94
CA LYS A 229 -13.13 -0.04 -17.30
C LYS A 229 -14.22 0.86 -16.72
N GLY A 230 -13.99 2.16 -16.66
CA GLY A 230 -14.99 3.14 -16.21
C GLY A 230 -15.19 3.17 -14.69
N PHE A 231 -14.16 2.88 -13.87
CA PHE A 231 -14.23 3.04 -12.42
C PHE A 231 -13.30 4.14 -11.91
N VAL A 232 -13.67 4.73 -10.76
CA VAL A 232 -12.87 5.77 -10.12
C VAL A 232 -11.63 5.13 -9.46
N PHE A 233 -10.45 5.58 -9.87
CA PHE A 233 -9.18 5.19 -9.26
C PHE A 233 -8.53 6.40 -8.56
N ILE A 234 -8.15 6.21 -7.30
CA ILE A 234 -7.47 7.22 -6.49
C ILE A 234 -6.05 6.70 -6.18
N PRO A 235 -5.03 7.16 -6.92
CA PRO A 235 -3.64 6.83 -6.61
C PRO A 235 -3.18 7.60 -5.37
N ALA A 236 -2.26 7.03 -4.59
CA ALA A 236 -1.53 7.81 -3.61
C ALA A 236 -0.72 8.93 -4.31
N GLU A 237 -0.55 10.06 -3.65
CA GLU A 237 0.45 11.05 -4.06
C GLU A 237 1.84 10.40 -4.07
N LYS A 238 2.70 10.81 -5.00
CA LYS A 238 4.05 10.24 -5.14
C LYS A 238 4.83 10.42 -3.83
N GLY A 239 5.43 9.33 -3.34
CA GLY A 239 6.15 9.28 -2.07
C GLY A 239 5.26 8.99 -0.85
N TYR A 240 3.94 8.87 -1.02
CA TYR A 240 3.00 8.59 0.08
C TYR A 240 2.38 7.18 0.02
N SER A 241 2.77 6.35 -0.95
CA SER A 241 2.34 4.94 -0.99
C SER A 241 3.12 4.07 -0.02
N ALA A 242 4.42 4.38 0.22
CA ALA A 242 5.28 3.68 1.17
C ALA A 242 4.97 4.08 2.62
N ASP A 243 5.72 3.50 3.57
CA ASP A 243 5.56 3.78 5.00
C ASP A 243 5.77 5.26 5.32
N ASN A 244 4.76 5.87 5.92
CA ASN A 244 4.76 7.26 6.37
C ASN A 244 3.71 7.45 7.48
N ALA A 245 3.64 8.63 8.08
CA ALA A 245 2.67 8.97 9.13
C ALA A 245 1.54 9.90 8.65
N SER A 246 1.47 10.18 7.34
CA SER A 246 0.53 11.18 6.82
C SER A 246 -0.94 10.77 6.94
N GLY A 247 -1.24 9.47 6.89
CA GLY A 247 -2.58 8.96 7.10
C GLY A 247 -3.07 9.19 8.53
N ALA A 248 -2.21 8.95 9.53
CA ALA A 248 -2.52 9.22 10.92
C ALA A 248 -2.76 10.72 11.17
N ALA A 249 -1.89 11.58 10.60
CA ALA A 249 -2.05 13.03 10.69
C ALA A 249 -3.34 13.51 10.01
N PHE A 250 -3.65 12.96 8.84
CA PHE A 250 -4.89 13.26 8.12
C PHE A 250 -6.13 12.87 8.93
N TRP A 251 -6.13 11.69 9.54
CA TRP A 251 -7.20 11.24 10.42
C TRP A 251 -7.40 12.17 11.60
N ALA A 252 -6.31 12.53 12.30
CA ALA A 252 -6.38 13.45 13.44
C ALA A 252 -6.96 14.81 13.03
N ALA A 253 -6.49 15.38 11.93
CA ALA A 253 -6.98 16.66 11.42
C ALA A 253 -8.46 16.60 11.02
N TRP A 254 -8.91 15.51 10.43
CA TRP A 254 -10.30 15.31 10.06
C TRP A 254 -11.20 15.17 11.30
N ARG A 255 -10.79 14.38 12.30
CA ARG A 255 -11.51 14.19 13.55
C ARG A 255 -11.60 15.47 14.40
N SER A 256 -10.51 16.21 14.49
CA SER A 256 -10.49 17.49 15.23
C SER A 256 -11.44 18.53 14.64
N LYS A 257 -11.64 18.53 13.32
CA LYS A 257 -12.63 19.41 12.68
C LYS A 257 -14.07 19.01 12.95
N GLN A 258 -14.35 17.72 13.13
CA GLN A 258 -15.68 17.23 13.46
C GLN A 258 -16.04 17.42 14.95
N GLY A 259 -15.07 17.30 15.84
CA GLY A 259 -15.25 17.53 17.29
C GLY A 259 -15.32 19.01 17.69
N GLY A 260 -14.96 19.93 16.82
CA GLY A 260 -15.08 21.38 17.03
C GLY A 260 -16.46 21.97 16.72
N ALA A 261 -17.47 21.15 16.45
CA ALA A 261 -18.86 21.53 16.24
C ALA A 261 -19.76 21.20 17.46
N VAL A 262 -19.20 21.36 18.69
CA VAL A 262 -19.98 21.37 19.93
C VAL A 262 -19.80 22.69 20.64
#